data_f9e75ab1fb7c77dfa199913eea7a2c47
#
_entry.id   f9e75ab1fb7c77dfa199913eea7a2c47
#
_cell.length_a   1.000
_cell.length_b   1.000
_cell.length_c   1.000
_cell.angle_alpha   90.00
_cell.angle_beta   90.00
_cell.angle_gamma   90.00
#
_symmetry.space_group_name_H-M   'P 1'
#
loop_
_entity.id
_entity.type
_entity.pdbx_description
1 polymer ?
#
loop_
_entity_poly.entity_id
_entity_poly.type
_entity_poly.pdbx_seq_one_letter_code
_entity_poly.pdbx_strand_id
1 'polypeptide(L)'
;WAGEWADFLLQWTEHNSVHIISLATLIAEPPFKDLRNKVDSFKMIAKVLIDKEVAEWSDRRKRQLRIYWKPLEDWADYIYEWALKTGKLRLDVKSIIIQESEESFAKLPERDLYIVFALMVEKEFAEWVDKKKGAVLIIT
;
A
#
# COMPACT_ATOMS: atom_id res chain seq x y z
N TRP A 1 7.00 -19.71 -14.81
CA TRP A 1 5.63 -19.16 -15.04
C TRP A 1 5.15 -18.25 -13.90
N ALA A 2 5.03 -18.78 -12.68
CA ALA A 2 4.52 -17.97 -11.54
C ALA A 2 5.43 -16.79 -11.22
N GLY A 3 6.76 -16.95 -11.35
CA GLY A 3 7.71 -15.88 -11.09
C GLY A 3 7.55 -14.69 -12.04
N GLU A 4 7.30 -14.96 -13.31
CA GLU A 4 7.09 -13.92 -14.32
C GLU A 4 5.77 -13.16 -14.05
N TRP A 5 4.72 -13.87 -13.71
CA TRP A 5 3.45 -13.26 -13.34
C TRP A 5 3.55 -12.47 -12.04
N ALA A 6 4.35 -12.95 -11.08
CA ALA A 6 4.59 -12.23 -9.83
C ALA A 6 5.27 -10.89 -10.09
N ASP A 7 6.33 -10.89 -10.93
CA ASP A 7 7.03 -9.66 -11.31
C ASP A 7 6.10 -8.70 -12.06
N PHE A 8 5.31 -9.22 -12.98
CA PHE A 8 4.33 -8.42 -13.71
C PHE A 8 3.29 -7.82 -12.77
N LEU A 9 2.75 -8.61 -11.84
CA LEU A 9 1.75 -8.14 -10.89
C LEU A 9 2.31 -7.04 -10.00
N LEU A 10 3.54 -7.19 -9.53
CA LEU A 10 4.21 -6.19 -8.72
C LEU A 10 4.33 -4.86 -9.48
N GLN A 11 4.75 -4.90 -10.73
CA GLN A 11 4.86 -3.71 -11.57
C GLN A 11 3.49 -3.10 -11.89
N TRP A 12 2.49 -3.94 -12.16
CA TRP A 12 1.14 -3.49 -12.46
C TRP A 12 0.51 -2.77 -11.25
N THR A 13 0.68 -3.32 -10.04
CA THR A 13 0.16 -2.69 -8.82
C THR A 13 0.85 -1.37 -8.52
N GLU A 14 2.16 -1.30 -8.74
CA GLU A 14 2.91 -0.05 -8.60
C GLU A 14 2.43 1.02 -9.59
N HIS A 15 2.33 0.65 -10.85
CA HIS A 15 1.90 1.57 -11.92
C HIS A 15 0.49 2.12 -11.68
N ASN A 16 -0.41 1.29 -11.17
CA ASN A 16 -1.80 1.67 -10.92
C ASN A 16 -2.06 2.14 -9.49
N SER A 17 -1.02 2.22 -8.67
CA SER A 17 -1.11 2.60 -7.24
C SER A 17 -2.12 1.73 -6.47
N VAL A 18 -2.10 0.43 -6.75
CA VAL A 18 -2.95 -0.57 -6.09
C VAL A 18 -2.17 -1.22 -4.97
N HIS A 19 -2.73 -1.27 -3.77
CA HIS A 19 -2.07 -1.84 -2.59
C HIS A 19 -2.65 -3.18 -2.17
N ILE A 20 -3.89 -3.44 -2.53
CA ILE A 20 -4.54 -4.73 -2.28
C ILE A 20 -5.12 -5.22 -3.59
N ILE A 21 -4.80 -6.46 -3.96
CA ILE A 21 -5.38 -7.09 -5.13
C ILE A 21 -6.26 -8.25 -4.68
N SER A 22 -7.44 -8.38 -5.29
CA SER A 22 -8.39 -9.43 -4.94
C SER A 22 -8.56 -10.42 -6.08
N LEU A 23 -9.08 -11.61 -5.74
CA LEU A 23 -9.45 -12.60 -6.74
C LEU A 23 -10.50 -12.04 -7.72
N ALA A 24 -11.41 -11.19 -7.22
CA ALA A 24 -12.41 -10.52 -8.06
C ALA A 24 -11.75 -9.65 -9.14
N THR A 25 -10.66 -8.95 -8.81
CA THR A 25 -9.88 -8.16 -9.77
C THR A 25 -9.27 -9.05 -10.85
N LEU A 26 -8.74 -10.22 -10.47
CA LEU A 26 -8.16 -11.17 -11.41
C LEU A 26 -9.19 -11.74 -12.38
N ILE A 27 -10.43 -11.86 -11.95
CA ILE A 27 -11.52 -12.35 -12.79
C ILE A 27 -11.95 -11.29 -13.82
N ALA A 28 -11.93 -10.02 -13.43
CA ALA A 28 -12.54 -8.93 -14.20
C ALA A 28 -11.55 -8.12 -15.03
N GLU A 29 -10.30 -7.96 -14.56
CA GLU A 29 -9.35 -7.01 -15.16
C GLU A 29 -8.40 -7.65 -16.15
N PRO A 30 -8.25 -7.09 -17.37
CA PRO A 30 -7.17 -7.49 -18.26
C PRO A 30 -5.80 -7.09 -17.65
N PRO A 31 -4.74 -7.86 -17.88
CA PRO A 31 -4.67 -9.13 -18.64
C PRO A 31 -5.01 -10.37 -17.81
N PHE A 32 -5.41 -10.20 -16.55
CA PHE A 32 -5.60 -11.33 -15.63
C PHE A 32 -6.83 -12.18 -15.94
N LYS A 33 -7.83 -11.60 -16.58
CA LYS A 33 -9.09 -12.30 -16.89
C LYS A 33 -8.90 -13.53 -17.78
N ASP A 34 -7.79 -13.58 -18.53
CA ASP A 34 -7.50 -14.69 -19.44
C ASP A 34 -6.68 -15.82 -18.80
N LEU A 35 -6.32 -15.68 -17.51
CA LEU A 35 -5.64 -16.73 -16.78
C LEU A 35 -6.54 -17.95 -16.59
N ARG A 36 -5.96 -19.13 -16.82
CA ARG A 36 -6.62 -20.41 -16.55
C ARG A 36 -6.49 -20.74 -15.06
N ASN A 37 -7.49 -21.44 -14.52
CA ASN A 37 -7.48 -21.86 -13.12
C ASN A 37 -7.17 -20.68 -12.19
N LYS A 38 -7.97 -19.62 -12.28
CA LYS A 38 -7.69 -18.32 -11.64
C LYS A 38 -7.40 -18.42 -10.15
N VAL A 39 -8.11 -19.26 -9.42
CA VAL A 39 -7.89 -19.43 -7.97
C VAL A 39 -6.48 -20.01 -7.71
N ASP A 40 -6.15 -21.08 -8.40
CA ASP A 40 -4.84 -21.73 -8.22
C ASP A 40 -3.71 -20.84 -8.72
N SER A 41 -3.90 -20.17 -9.85
CA SER A 41 -2.94 -19.23 -10.42
C SER A 41 -2.69 -18.08 -9.46
N PHE A 42 -3.72 -17.52 -8.88
CA PHE A 42 -3.62 -16.44 -7.90
C PHE A 42 -2.80 -16.89 -6.67
N LYS A 43 -3.09 -18.09 -6.15
CA LYS A 43 -2.36 -18.63 -5.00
C LYS A 43 -0.89 -18.89 -5.31
N MET A 44 -0.58 -19.37 -6.50
CA MET A 44 0.81 -19.62 -6.93
C MET A 44 1.59 -18.31 -7.05
N ILE A 45 1.01 -17.31 -7.68
CA ILE A 45 1.61 -15.98 -7.81
C ILE A 45 1.80 -15.34 -6.44
N ALA A 46 0.78 -15.42 -5.59
CA ALA A 46 0.84 -14.90 -4.23
C ALA A 46 1.96 -15.55 -3.42
N LYS A 47 2.14 -16.87 -3.56
CA LYS A 47 3.22 -17.58 -2.86
C LYS A 47 4.59 -17.04 -3.24
N VAL A 48 4.82 -16.78 -4.53
CA VAL A 48 6.10 -16.22 -5.00
C VAL A 48 6.33 -14.84 -4.36
N LEU A 49 5.32 -13.98 -4.34
CA LEU A 49 5.43 -12.64 -3.76
C LEU A 49 5.62 -12.68 -2.24
N ILE A 50 4.93 -13.57 -1.55
CA ILE A 50 5.08 -13.75 -0.11
C ILE A 50 6.47 -14.28 0.23
N ASP A 51 6.99 -15.23 -0.53
CA ASP A 51 8.34 -15.76 -0.34
C ASP A 51 9.42 -14.69 -0.57
N LYS A 52 9.14 -13.70 -1.42
CA LYS A 52 10.02 -12.53 -1.62
C LYS A 52 9.81 -11.44 -0.58
N GLU A 53 8.92 -11.64 0.38
CA GLU A 53 8.61 -10.68 1.44
C GLU A 53 8.03 -9.36 0.95
N VAL A 54 7.37 -9.37 -0.21
CA VAL A 54 6.72 -8.17 -0.79
C VAL A 54 5.21 -8.26 -0.80
N ALA A 55 4.64 -9.26 -0.15
CA ALA A 55 3.19 -9.44 -0.06
C ALA A 55 2.80 -10.25 1.15
N GLU A 56 1.55 -10.12 1.57
CA GLU A 56 0.95 -10.96 2.60
C GLU A 56 -0.55 -11.07 2.35
N TRP A 57 -1.16 -12.15 2.82
CA TRP A 57 -2.60 -12.28 2.77
C TRP A 57 -3.25 -11.29 3.73
N SER A 58 -4.25 -10.54 3.23
CA SER A 58 -4.98 -9.58 4.04
C SER A 58 -6.26 -10.15 4.65
N ASP A 59 -6.65 -11.36 4.25
CA ASP A 59 -7.83 -12.04 4.77
C ASP A 59 -7.55 -13.54 5.02
N ARG A 60 -8.39 -14.16 5.85
CA ARG A 60 -8.25 -15.58 6.21
C ARG A 60 -8.58 -16.53 5.04
N ARG A 61 -9.43 -16.09 4.12
CA ARG A 61 -9.87 -16.91 2.98
C ARG A 61 -8.87 -16.88 1.83
N LYS A 62 -7.82 -16.10 1.95
CA LYS A 62 -6.77 -15.95 0.93
C LYS A 62 -7.34 -15.48 -0.41
N ARG A 63 -8.22 -14.50 -0.35
CA ARG A 63 -8.83 -13.88 -1.53
C ARG A 63 -8.31 -12.48 -1.81
N GLN A 64 -7.66 -11.86 -0.82
CA GLN A 64 -7.09 -10.53 -0.94
C GLN A 64 -5.62 -10.56 -0.55
N LEU A 65 -4.78 -10.01 -1.41
CA LEU A 65 -3.34 -9.97 -1.23
C LEU A 65 -2.90 -8.52 -1.10
N ARG A 66 -2.26 -8.18 0.02
CA ARG A 66 -1.62 -6.89 0.24
C ARG A 66 -0.25 -6.93 -0.40
N ILE A 67 0.03 -6.04 -1.34
CA ILE A 67 1.29 -5.99 -2.07
C ILE A 67 2.08 -4.75 -1.65
N TYR A 68 3.32 -4.94 -1.23
CA TYR A 68 4.23 -3.89 -0.79
C TYR A 68 5.25 -3.59 -1.89
N TRP A 69 4.80 -2.96 -2.98
CA TRP A 69 5.70 -2.54 -4.05
C TRP A 69 6.60 -1.37 -3.63
N LYS A 70 6.26 -0.70 -2.54
CA LYS A 70 7.10 0.29 -1.86
C LYS A 70 7.03 0.00 -0.36
N PRO A 71 8.19 -0.18 0.33
CA PRO A 71 8.22 -0.37 1.77
C PRO A 71 7.54 0.78 2.52
N LEU A 72 6.94 0.49 3.68
CA LEU A 72 6.26 1.52 4.46
C LEU A 72 7.22 2.63 4.93
N GLU A 73 8.49 2.28 5.17
CA GLU A 73 9.51 3.28 5.51
C GLU A 73 9.74 4.29 4.40
N ASP A 74 9.70 3.84 3.14
CA ASP A 74 9.85 4.71 1.99
C ASP A 74 8.65 5.64 1.85
N TRP A 75 7.46 5.18 2.21
CA TRP A 75 6.29 6.03 2.27
C TRP A 75 6.42 7.14 3.33
N ALA A 76 7.07 6.82 4.46
CA ALA A 76 7.33 7.82 5.49
C ALA A 76 8.20 8.97 4.93
N ASP A 77 9.27 8.64 4.21
CA ASP A 77 10.13 9.62 3.56
C ASP A 77 9.37 10.42 2.49
N TYR A 78 8.58 9.73 1.68
CA TYR A 78 7.80 10.34 0.60
C TYR A 78 6.79 11.35 1.14
N ILE A 79 6.02 10.96 2.16
CA ILE A 79 5.02 11.85 2.77
C ILE A 79 5.67 13.04 3.45
N TYR A 80 6.80 12.83 4.11
CA TYR A 80 7.54 13.91 4.74
C TYR A 80 7.95 14.98 3.71
N GLU A 81 8.57 14.56 2.61
CA GLU A 81 8.97 15.48 1.55
C GLU A 81 7.76 16.17 0.90
N TRP A 82 6.68 15.42 0.67
CA TRP A 82 5.45 15.97 0.14
C TRP A 82 4.86 17.04 1.06
N ALA A 83 4.86 16.80 2.38
CA ALA A 83 4.37 17.76 3.37
C ALA A 83 5.18 19.05 3.36
N LEU A 84 6.50 18.93 3.30
CA LEU A 84 7.39 20.09 3.21
C LEU A 84 7.17 20.87 1.92
N LYS A 85 7.03 20.18 0.82
CA LYS A 85 6.84 20.78 -0.50
C LYS A 85 5.50 21.51 -0.61
N THR A 86 4.44 20.94 -0.06
CA THR A 86 3.09 21.51 -0.16
C THR A 86 2.76 22.47 0.97
N GLY A 87 3.54 22.49 2.05
CA GLY A 87 3.26 23.28 3.24
C GLY A 87 2.16 22.71 4.12
N LYS A 88 1.71 21.48 3.85
CA LYS A 88 0.68 20.80 4.64
C LYS A 88 1.33 20.06 5.79
N LEU A 89 1.55 20.76 6.89
CA LEU A 89 2.36 20.25 8.00
C LEU A 89 1.55 19.50 9.06
N ARG A 90 0.24 19.67 9.08
CA ARG A 90 -0.64 18.93 9.98
C ARG A 90 -1.40 17.88 9.18
N LEU A 91 -1.17 16.62 9.51
CA LEU A 91 -1.71 15.48 8.76
C LEU A 91 -2.47 14.55 9.69
N ASP A 92 -3.58 13.99 9.23
CA ASP A 92 -4.23 12.87 9.88
C ASP A 92 -4.69 11.84 8.85
N VAL A 93 -4.83 10.59 9.29
CA VAL A 93 -5.11 9.47 8.39
C VAL A 93 -6.39 9.69 7.59
N LYS A 94 -7.49 10.06 8.25
CA LYS A 94 -8.77 10.23 7.57
C LYS A 94 -8.78 11.40 6.60
N SER A 95 -8.16 12.51 6.98
CA SER A 95 -8.07 13.68 6.11
C SER A 95 -7.27 13.39 4.85
N ILE A 96 -6.20 12.62 4.96
CA ILE A 96 -5.41 12.22 3.79
C ILE A 96 -6.26 11.37 2.85
N ILE A 97 -6.96 10.38 3.36
CA ILE A 97 -7.79 9.49 2.54
C ILE A 97 -8.87 10.28 1.79
N ILE A 98 -9.47 11.26 2.44
CA ILE A 98 -10.59 12.03 1.89
C ILE A 98 -10.12 13.19 1.03
N GLN A 99 -9.17 14.00 1.53
CA GLN A 99 -8.78 15.27 0.89
C GLN A 99 -7.67 15.11 -0.13
N GLU A 100 -6.80 14.13 0.04
CA GLU A 100 -5.66 13.89 -0.85
C GLU A 100 -5.85 12.61 -1.68
N SER A 101 -7.09 12.32 -2.06
CA SER A 101 -7.46 11.06 -2.70
C SER A 101 -6.76 10.79 -4.03
N GLU A 102 -6.19 11.79 -4.68
CA GLU A 102 -5.44 11.63 -5.92
C GLU A 102 -3.98 11.22 -5.68
N GLU A 103 -3.48 11.38 -4.44
CA GLU A 103 -2.12 10.98 -4.10
C GLU A 103 -2.00 9.47 -3.93
N SER A 104 -0.88 8.91 -4.36
CA SER A 104 -0.67 7.46 -4.28
C SER A 104 -0.70 6.93 -2.85
N PHE A 105 -0.19 7.70 -1.89
CA PHE A 105 -0.20 7.28 -0.49
C PHE A 105 -1.61 7.33 0.15
N ALA A 106 -2.53 8.12 -0.39
CA ALA A 106 -3.91 8.16 0.10
C ALA A 106 -4.66 6.88 -0.21
N LYS A 107 -4.17 6.08 -1.15
CA LYS A 107 -4.74 4.78 -1.51
C LYS A 107 -4.25 3.64 -0.62
N LEU A 108 -3.30 3.91 0.27
CA LEU A 108 -2.87 2.93 1.25
C LEU A 108 -4.02 2.58 2.19
N PRO A 109 -4.10 1.32 2.66
CA PRO A 109 -5.05 0.98 3.72
C PRO A 109 -4.87 1.89 4.94
N GLU A 110 -5.96 2.21 5.60
CA GLU A 110 -5.94 3.11 6.77
C GLU A 110 -4.93 2.66 7.82
N ARG A 111 -4.88 1.35 8.08
CA ARG A 111 -3.93 0.74 8.99
C ARG A 111 -2.49 1.04 8.60
N ASP A 112 -2.18 0.94 7.31
CA ASP A 112 -0.82 1.17 6.80
C ASP A 112 -0.43 2.65 6.91
N LEU A 113 -1.34 3.57 6.64
CA LEU A 113 -1.11 5.00 6.84
C LEU A 113 -0.79 5.31 8.30
N TYR A 114 -1.50 4.68 9.23
CA TYR A 114 -1.21 4.83 10.65
C TYR A 114 0.22 4.35 10.98
N ILE A 115 0.61 3.21 10.43
CA ILE A 115 1.96 2.66 10.63
C ILE A 115 3.01 3.61 10.02
N VAL A 116 2.75 4.16 8.84
CA VAL A 116 3.65 5.12 8.20
C VAL A 116 3.83 6.36 9.07
N PHE A 117 2.75 6.88 9.64
CA PHE A 117 2.84 8.03 10.54
C PHE A 117 3.62 7.70 11.82
N ALA A 118 3.44 6.48 12.36
CA ALA A 118 4.22 6.03 13.50
C ALA A 118 5.71 5.96 13.16
N LEU A 119 6.06 5.50 11.96
CA LEU A 119 7.44 5.49 11.48
C LEU A 119 7.99 6.91 11.33
N MET A 120 7.19 7.85 10.85
CA MET A 120 7.60 9.25 10.76
C MET A 120 7.92 9.84 12.13
N VAL A 121 7.12 9.52 13.13
CA VAL A 121 7.37 9.95 14.51
C VAL A 121 8.66 9.31 15.04
N GLU A 122 8.87 8.03 14.79
CA GLU A 122 10.08 7.33 15.19
C GLU A 122 11.33 7.93 14.54
N LYS A 123 11.23 8.37 13.29
CA LYS A 123 12.33 9.02 12.56
C LYS A 123 12.51 10.50 12.93
N GLU A 124 11.70 11.01 13.84
CA GLU A 124 11.70 12.42 14.24
C GLU A 124 11.31 13.38 13.09
N PHE A 125 10.58 12.89 12.10
CA PHE A 125 10.00 13.72 11.02
C PHE A 125 8.72 14.40 11.46
N ALA A 126 8.05 13.85 12.49
CA ALA A 126 6.76 14.32 12.95
C ALA A 126 6.59 14.04 14.44
N GLU A 127 5.59 14.67 15.05
CA GLU A 127 5.19 14.36 16.42
C GLU A 127 3.69 14.11 16.46
N TRP A 128 3.25 13.26 17.40
CA TRP A 128 1.83 12.97 17.55
C TRP A 128 1.08 14.19 18.10
N VAL A 129 -0.01 14.56 17.42
CA VAL A 129 -1.01 15.49 17.92
C VAL A 129 -2.12 14.72 18.64
N ASP A 130 -2.59 13.64 17.99
CA ASP A 130 -3.58 12.72 18.54
C ASP A 130 -3.26 11.31 18.02
N LYS A 131 -2.64 10.52 18.87
CA LYS A 131 -2.19 9.18 18.49
C LYS A 131 -3.36 8.26 18.14
N LYS A 132 -4.49 8.39 18.80
CA LYS A 132 -5.66 7.54 18.53
C LYS A 132 -6.24 7.82 17.15
N LYS A 133 -6.26 9.07 16.74
CA LYS A 133 -6.79 9.48 15.43
C LYS A 133 -5.75 9.42 14.32
N GLY A 134 -4.51 9.10 14.65
CA GLY A 134 -3.44 9.13 13.67
C GLY A 134 -3.14 10.52 13.15
N ALA A 135 -3.19 11.52 14.03
CA ALA A 135 -2.90 12.91 13.67
C ALA A 135 -1.48 13.27 14.10
N VAL A 136 -0.72 13.84 13.16
CA VAL A 136 0.69 14.23 13.39
C VAL A 136 0.93 15.66 12.91
N LEU A 137 1.96 16.28 13.49
CA LEU A 137 2.49 17.55 13.03
C LEU A 137 3.90 17.32 12.52
N ILE A 138 4.16 17.74 11.29
CA ILE A 138 5.48 17.59 10.66
C ILE A 138 6.46 18.54 11.33
N ILE A 139 7.62 18.03 11.68
CA ILE A 139 8.72 18.82 12.27
C ILE A 139 9.55 19.40 11.14
N THR A 140 9.65 20.69 11.09
CA THR A 140 10.42 21.41 10.06
C THR A 140 11.80 21.86 10.59
#